data_1ae4556c364b5b1a201166f1d6ffb0d9
#
_entry.id   1ae4556c364b5b1a201166f1d6ffb0d9
#
_cell.length_a   1.000
_cell.length_b   1.000
_cell.length_c   1.000
_cell.angle_alpha   90.00
_cell.angle_beta   90.00
_cell.angle_gamma   90.00
#
_symmetry.space_group_name_H-M   'P 1'
#
loop_
_entity.id
_entity.type
_entity.pdbx_description
1 polymer ?
#
loop_
_entity_poly.entity_id
_entity_poly.type
_entity_poly.pdbx_seq_one_letter_code
_entity_poly.pdbx_strand_id
1 'polypeptide(L)'
;IILIDRCVDSTIAYQHYGFGVDIKIINLINKFLLKNIKVTFTFLNIVSLKNMNNRLKKRKKLNRYDKFNTVFYNKVQKGFLDIFKKKKNKYLKVNSNLEINFNKKLIINKIKKLIK
;
A
#
# COMPACT_ATOMS: atom_id res chain seq x y z
N ILE A 1 4.18 20.13 2.60
CA ILE A 1 4.18 18.71 2.16
C ILE A 1 3.62 17.88 3.29
N ILE A 2 2.64 17.04 2.97
CA ILE A 2 2.05 16.09 3.93
C ILE A 2 2.41 14.69 3.48
N LEU A 3 2.93 13.88 4.41
CA LEU A 3 3.19 12.45 4.23
C LEU A 3 2.13 11.68 5.02
N ILE A 4 1.48 10.73 4.36
CA ILE A 4 0.45 9.89 4.97
C ILE A 4 0.88 8.43 4.88
N ASP A 5 0.92 7.74 6.01
CA ASP A 5 1.10 6.29 6.05
C ASP A 5 -0.27 5.63 5.90
N ARG A 6 -0.49 5.03 4.73
CA ARG A 6 -1.74 4.46 4.24
C ARG A 6 -2.83 5.50 3.97
N CYS A 7 -3.51 5.33 2.85
CA CYS A 7 -4.60 6.17 2.42
C CYS A 7 -5.71 5.30 1.78
N VAL A 8 -6.60 5.91 1.04
CA VAL A 8 -7.79 5.27 0.42
C VAL A 8 -7.50 4.00 -0.38
N ASP A 9 -6.30 3.86 -0.95
CA ASP A 9 -5.92 2.63 -1.67
C ASP A 9 -5.83 1.42 -0.73
N SER A 10 -5.42 1.64 0.53
CA SER A 10 -5.46 0.58 1.55
C SER A 10 -6.88 0.14 1.85
N THR A 11 -7.84 1.06 1.89
CA THR A 11 -9.26 0.72 2.06
C THR A 11 -9.74 -0.16 0.93
N ILE A 12 -9.42 0.17 -0.33
CA ILE A 12 -9.79 -0.65 -1.48
C ILE A 12 -9.14 -2.03 -1.39
N ALA A 13 -7.83 -2.10 -1.13
CA ALA A 13 -7.11 -3.36 -1.10
C ALA A 13 -7.61 -4.29 0.02
N TYR A 14 -7.82 -3.78 1.22
CA TYR A 14 -8.26 -4.60 2.36
C TYR A 14 -9.76 -4.88 2.34
N GLN A 15 -10.59 -3.87 2.11
CA GLN A 15 -12.05 -4.04 2.23
C GLN A 15 -12.65 -4.68 0.99
N HIS A 16 -12.26 -4.26 -0.22
CA HIS A 16 -12.80 -4.84 -1.43
C HIS A 16 -12.10 -6.17 -1.79
N TYR A 17 -10.80 -6.14 -2.03
CA TYR A 17 -10.07 -7.36 -2.44
C TYR A 17 -9.94 -8.38 -1.31
N GLY A 18 -9.68 -7.92 -0.09
CA GLY A 18 -9.55 -8.78 1.09
C GLY A 18 -10.89 -9.33 1.58
N PHE A 19 -11.81 -8.45 1.94
CA PHE A 19 -13.10 -8.81 2.59
C PHE A 19 -14.30 -8.88 1.64
N GLY A 20 -14.16 -8.48 0.37
CA GLY A 20 -15.26 -8.57 -0.60
C GLY A 20 -16.31 -7.47 -0.48
N VAL A 21 -16.03 -6.36 0.17
CA VAL A 21 -16.96 -5.23 0.25
C VAL A 21 -17.18 -4.62 -1.15
N ASP A 22 -18.41 -4.21 -1.45
CA ASP A 22 -18.75 -3.62 -2.74
C ASP A 22 -17.88 -2.39 -3.03
N ILE A 23 -17.18 -2.43 -4.17
CA ILE A 23 -16.30 -1.35 -4.61
C ILE A 23 -17.04 -0.02 -4.82
N LYS A 24 -18.33 -0.05 -5.18
CA LYS A 24 -19.13 1.15 -5.37
C LYS A 24 -19.29 1.92 -4.05
N ILE A 25 -19.54 1.21 -2.96
CA ILE A 25 -19.66 1.79 -1.61
C ILE A 25 -18.33 2.41 -1.20
N ILE A 26 -17.22 1.67 -1.38
CA ILE A 26 -15.88 2.17 -1.04
C ILE A 26 -15.52 3.41 -1.85
N ASN A 27 -15.80 3.40 -3.14
CA ASN A 27 -15.51 4.55 -4.01
C ASN A 27 -16.34 5.78 -3.62
N LEU A 28 -17.59 5.61 -3.20
CA LEU A 28 -18.43 6.70 -2.71
C LEU A 28 -17.83 7.34 -1.45
N ILE A 29 -17.44 6.52 -0.48
CA ILE A 29 -16.79 6.98 0.76
C ILE A 29 -15.45 7.67 0.44
N ASN A 30 -14.62 7.08 -0.40
CA ASN A 30 -13.33 7.63 -0.79
C ASN A 30 -13.48 8.98 -1.51
N LYS A 31 -14.48 9.11 -2.38
CA LYS A 31 -14.80 10.38 -3.06
C LYS A 31 -15.16 11.47 -2.05
N PHE A 32 -15.95 11.14 -1.04
CA PHE A 32 -16.30 12.06 0.02
C PHE A 32 -15.08 12.45 0.86
N LEU A 33 -14.28 11.50 1.29
CA LEU A 33 -13.07 11.74 2.10
C LEU A 33 -12.03 12.57 1.36
N LEU A 34 -11.86 12.36 0.06
CA LEU A 34 -10.86 13.05 -0.76
C LEU A 34 -11.39 14.32 -1.44
N LYS A 35 -12.59 14.80 -1.08
CA LYS A 35 -13.23 15.96 -1.73
C LYS A 35 -12.28 17.18 -1.86
N ASN A 36 -11.49 17.43 -0.81
CA ASN A 36 -10.57 18.57 -0.75
C ASN A 36 -9.10 18.14 -0.68
N ILE A 37 -8.80 16.86 -0.90
CA ILE A 37 -7.45 16.29 -0.78
C ILE A 37 -7.06 15.67 -2.11
N LYS A 38 -5.94 16.14 -2.66
CA LYS A 38 -5.34 15.55 -3.87
C LYS A 38 -4.09 14.76 -3.49
N VAL A 39 -4.16 13.45 -3.63
CA VAL A 39 -2.96 12.60 -3.52
C VAL A 39 -2.09 12.83 -4.75
N THR A 40 -0.92 13.42 -4.56
CA THR A 40 0.00 13.77 -5.64
C THR A 40 0.78 12.56 -6.13
N PHE A 41 1.31 11.77 -5.18
CA PHE A 41 2.15 10.62 -5.48
C PHE A 41 2.07 9.55 -4.39
N THR A 42 2.24 8.28 -4.76
CA THR A 42 2.18 7.13 -3.85
C THR A 42 3.41 6.25 -4.00
N PHE A 43 4.05 5.88 -2.90
CA PHE A 43 5.05 4.83 -2.83
C PHE A 43 4.36 3.53 -2.41
N LEU A 44 4.39 2.53 -3.28
CA LEU A 44 3.78 1.23 -3.01
C LEU A 44 4.86 0.22 -2.63
N ASN A 45 4.94 -0.11 -1.35
CA ASN A 45 5.86 -1.11 -0.82
C ASN A 45 5.32 -2.51 -1.05
N ILE A 46 6.05 -3.34 -1.80
CA ILE A 46 5.72 -4.74 -2.06
C ILE A 46 6.77 -5.65 -1.46
N VAL A 47 6.32 -6.69 -0.77
CA VAL A 47 7.16 -7.71 -0.15
C VAL A 47 6.69 -9.10 -0.55
N SER A 48 7.62 -10.05 -0.71
CA SER A 48 7.27 -11.45 -0.93
C SER A 48 6.61 -12.06 0.32
N LEU A 49 5.73 -13.05 0.11
CA LEU A 49 5.09 -13.76 1.23
C LEU A 49 6.12 -14.41 2.17
N LYS A 50 7.20 -14.96 1.63
CA LYS A 50 8.29 -15.54 2.42
C LYS A 50 8.89 -14.50 3.38
N ASN A 51 9.26 -13.32 2.86
CA ASN A 51 9.87 -12.28 3.67
C ASN A 51 8.85 -11.62 4.62
N MET A 52 7.60 -11.49 4.21
CA MET A 52 6.53 -11.06 5.10
C MET A 52 6.37 -12.00 6.29
N ASN A 53 6.25 -13.31 6.05
CA ASN A 53 6.13 -14.31 7.11
C ASN A 53 7.34 -14.32 8.04
N ASN A 54 8.55 -14.20 7.49
CA ASN A 54 9.78 -14.12 8.29
C ASN A 54 9.78 -12.88 9.19
N ARG A 55 9.29 -11.75 8.72
CA ARG A 55 9.15 -10.52 9.53
C ARG A 55 8.09 -10.67 10.61
N LEU A 56 6.95 -11.30 10.30
CA LEU A 56 5.89 -11.57 11.27
C LEU A 56 6.38 -12.48 12.41
N LYS A 57 7.13 -13.53 12.10
CA LYS A 57 7.73 -14.42 13.12
C LYS A 57 8.66 -13.70 14.10
N LYS A 58 9.31 -12.62 13.67
CA LYS A 58 10.22 -11.82 14.51
C LYS A 58 9.49 -10.78 15.37
N ARG A 59 8.21 -10.54 15.15
CA ARG A 59 7.44 -9.58 15.96
C ARG A 59 7.09 -10.16 17.32
N LYS A 60 7.35 -9.38 18.37
CA LYS A 60 6.98 -9.75 19.76
C LYS A 60 5.46 -9.75 19.97
N LYS A 61 4.74 -8.86 19.26
CA LYS A 61 3.28 -8.70 19.39
C LYS A 61 2.67 -8.59 17.98
N LEU A 62 1.70 -9.44 17.69
CA LEU A 62 0.95 -9.42 16.43
C LEU A 62 -0.30 -8.56 16.58
N ASN A 63 -0.62 -7.75 15.57
CA ASN A 63 -1.87 -7.03 15.49
C ASN A 63 -2.98 -7.90 14.84
N ARG A 64 -4.20 -7.38 14.75
CA ARG A 64 -5.33 -8.09 14.17
C ARG A 64 -5.05 -8.59 12.75
N TYR A 65 -4.44 -7.77 11.91
CA TYR A 65 -4.16 -8.10 10.51
C TYR A 65 -3.01 -9.11 10.36
N ASP A 66 -2.06 -9.11 11.27
CA ASP A 66 -0.95 -10.07 11.25
C ASP A 66 -1.40 -11.53 11.44
N LYS A 67 -2.64 -11.74 11.90
CA LYS A 67 -3.24 -13.06 12.16
C LYS A 67 -4.01 -13.62 10.96
N PHE A 68 -4.18 -12.86 9.88
CA PHE A 68 -4.85 -13.34 8.69
C PHE A 68 -4.00 -14.36 7.92
N ASN A 69 -4.68 -15.27 7.22
CA ASN A 69 -4.01 -16.31 6.45
C ASN A 69 -3.38 -15.77 5.14
N THR A 70 -2.56 -16.59 4.52
CA THR A 70 -1.87 -16.30 3.25
C THR A 70 -2.83 -15.95 2.11
N VAL A 71 -4.02 -16.59 2.06
CA VAL A 71 -5.02 -16.33 1.01
C VAL A 71 -5.51 -14.88 1.08
N PHE A 72 -5.81 -14.39 2.29
CA PHE A 72 -6.20 -13.00 2.50
C PHE A 72 -5.12 -12.02 2.04
N TYR A 73 -3.87 -12.24 2.45
CA TYR A 73 -2.76 -11.38 2.05
C TYR A 73 -2.51 -11.37 0.55
N ASN A 74 -2.66 -12.51 -0.13
CA ASN A 74 -2.58 -12.58 -1.59
C ASN A 74 -3.65 -11.73 -2.26
N LYS A 75 -4.89 -11.76 -1.76
CA LYS A 75 -5.98 -10.91 -2.27
C LYS A 75 -5.67 -9.43 -2.08
N VAL A 76 -5.23 -9.03 -0.89
CA VAL A 76 -4.85 -7.65 -0.58
C VAL A 76 -3.70 -7.17 -1.47
N GLN A 77 -2.64 -7.97 -1.60
CA GLN A 77 -1.50 -7.63 -2.44
C GLN A 77 -1.89 -7.52 -3.92
N LYS A 78 -2.76 -8.42 -4.42
CA LYS A 78 -3.35 -8.29 -5.75
C LYS A 78 -4.08 -6.97 -5.91
N GLY A 79 -4.87 -6.57 -4.92
CA GLY A 79 -5.58 -5.29 -4.92
C GLY A 79 -4.64 -4.10 -5.09
N PHE A 80 -3.56 -4.04 -4.32
CA PHE A 80 -2.55 -2.99 -4.47
C PHE A 80 -1.89 -2.98 -5.84
N LEU A 81 -1.56 -4.16 -6.38
CA LEU A 81 -0.95 -4.27 -7.71
C LEU A 81 -1.91 -3.86 -8.83
N ASP A 82 -3.20 -4.17 -8.72
CA ASP A 82 -4.21 -3.76 -9.70
C ASP A 82 -4.44 -2.23 -9.66
N ILE A 83 -4.45 -1.62 -8.49
CA ILE A 83 -4.49 -0.16 -8.33
C ILE A 83 -3.25 0.49 -8.97
N PHE A 84 -2.06 -0.06 -8.69
CA PHE A 84 -0.81 0.40 -9.29
C PHE A 84 -0.86 0.37 -10.82
N LYS A 85 -1.33 -0.73 -11.42
CA LYS A 85 -1.42 -0.87 -12.87
C LYS A 85 -2.28 0.21 -13.52
N LYS A 86 -3.36 0.62 -12.85
CA LYS A 86 -4.29 1.65 -13.33
C LYS A 86 -3.72 3.08 -13.22
N LYS A 87 -2.76 3.31 -12.32
CA LYS A 87 -2.27 4.65 -11.97
C LYS A 87 -0.73 4.75 -12.00
N LYS A 88 -0.07 4.04 -12.89
CA LYS A 88 1.41 3.92 -12.95
C LYS A 88 2.17 5.25 -12.83
N ASN A 89 1.66 6.30 -13.48
CA ASN A 89 2.32 7.60 -13.51
C ASN A 89 2.36 8.32 -12.14
N LYS A 90 1.49 7.91 -11.21
CA LYS A 90 1.37 8.50 -9.87
C LYS A 90 1.94 7.59 -8.77
N TYR A 91 2.60 6.51 -9.16
CA TYR A 91 3.12 5.52 -8.21
C TYR A 91 4.57 5.18 -8.49
N LEU A 92 5.30 4.88 -7.42
CA LEU A 92 6.56 4.16 -7.48
C LEU A 92 6.43 2.87 -6.68
N LYS A 93 6.59 1.74 -7.36
CA LYS A 93 6.66 0.44 -6.69
C LYS A 93 8.03 0.27 -6.05
N VAL A 94 8.05 0.04 -4.75
CA VAL A 94 9.26 -0.15 -3.95
C VAL A 94 9.36 -1.62 -3.57
N ASN A 95 10.47 -2.25 -3.92
CA ASN A 95 10.73 -3.66 -3.58
C ASN A 95 11.25 -3.78 -2.15
N SER A 96 10.36 -4.05 -1.21
CA SER A 96 10.70 -4.19 0.20
C SER A 96 11.46 -5.48 0.56
N ASN A 97 11.77 -6.33 -0.42
CA ASN A 97 12.71 -7.44 -0.22
C ASN A 97 14.17 -6.97 -0.25
N LEU A 98 14.44 -5.80 -0.82
CA LEU A 98 15.77 -5.19 -0.88
C LEU A 98 16.12 -4.48 0.43
N GLU A 99 17.38 -4.11 0.56
CA GLU A 99 17.89 -3.41 1.74
C GLU A 99 17.15 -2.08 2.00
N ILE A 100 16.98 -1.75 3.29
CA ILE A 100 16.33 -0.53 3.74
C ILE A 100 17.06 0.71 3.21
N ASN A 101 18.38 0.73 3.26
CA ASN A 101 19.18 1.88 2.81
C ASN A 101 19.05 2.12 1.29
N PHE A 102 18.96 1.06 0.49
CA PHE A 102 18.70 1.17 -0.94
C PHE A 102 17.33 1.80 -1.20
N ASN A 103 16.28 1.28 -0.57
CA ASN A 103 14.92 1.79 -0.71
C ASN A 103 14.78 3.22 -0.18
N LYS A 104 15.47 3.57 0.93
CA LYS A 104 15.53 4.93 1.46
C LYS A 104 16.08 5.91 0.43
N LYS A 105 17.21 5.59 -0.20
CA LYS A 105 17.82 6.44 -1.25
C LYS A 105 16.88 6.61 -2.44
N LEU A 106 16.23 5.52 -2.89
CA LEU A 106 15.28 5.53 -3.99
C LEU A 106 14.09 6.48 -3.71
N ILE A 107 13.50 6.37 -2.53
CA ILE A 107 12.35 7.18 -2.10
C ILE A 107 12.75 8.66 -1.97
N ILE A 108 13.85 8.95 -1.29
CA ILE A 108 14.33 10.33 -1.10
C ILE A 108 14.61 11.00 -2.43
N ASN A 109 15.30 10.31 -3.36
CA ASN A 109 15.59 10.84 -4.68
C ASN A 109 14.30 11.14 -5.48
N LYS A 110 13.29 10.29 -5.36
CA LYS A 110 12.00 10.56 -6.00
C LYS A 110 11.29 11.76 -5.36
N ILE A 111 11.27 11.86 -4.04
CA ILE A 111 10.68 13.00 -3.32
C ILE A 111 11.36 14.31 -3.77
N LYS A 112 12.69 14.36 -3.81
CA LYS A 112 13.43 15.56 -4.26
C LYS A 112 13.02 16.01 -5.67
N LYS A 113 12.71 15.06 -6.57
CA LYS A 113 12.22 15.37 -7.93
C LYS A 113 10.77 15.86 -7.94
N LEU A 114 9.96 15.45 -6.99
CA LEU A 114 8.54 15.83 -6.90
C LEU A 114 8.33 17.22 -6.30
N ILE A 115 9.24 17.68 -5.43
CA ILE A 115 9.15 18.96 -4.74
C ILE A 115 9.92 20.10 -5.44
N LYS A 116 10.62 19.79 -6.49
CA LYS A 116 11.18 20.78 -7.40
C LYS A 116 10.11 21.31 -8.33
#